data_6553a2a48b70c0dcf9ab4f362452b5a5
#
_entry.id   6553a2a48b70c0dcf9ab4f362452b5a5
#
_cell.length_a   1.000
_cell.length_b   1.000
_cell.length_c   1.000
_cell.angle_alpha   90.00
_cell.angle_beta   90.00
_cell.angle_gamma   90.00
#
_symmetry.space_group_name_H-M   'P 1'
#
loop_
_entity.id
_entity.type
_entity.pdbx_description
1 polymer ?
#
loop_
_entity_poly.entity_id
_entity_poly.type
_entity_poly.pdbx_seq_one_letter_code
_entity_poly.pdbx_strand_id
1 'polypeptide(L)'
;RGHHVIWLGSQDSMEERIVPQYGIRLETLAIKGIRGNGIKRKLMLPFTLYKTVRAAQQIIKKHRVECVIGFGGFVTFPGGLAAKISGVPIVIHEQNAVAGLSNRQLARWAKRVLYAFPKAFQHEGGLVGNPVRADIAALPVPEERFENRQGRLKVLVVGGSLGADVLNKTVPQALALLPEEARPQMYHQSGRNKLGNLQADYDALGVQAECVEFITDMVSAYR
;
A
#
# COMPACT_ATOMS: atom_id res chain seq x y z
N ARG A 1 17.04 -16.10 -2.84
CA ARG A 1 18.36 -15.66 -3.36
C ARG A 1 19.39 -15.44 -2.23
N GLY A 2 19.30 -16.21 -1.12
CA GLY A 2 20.34 -16.25 -0.08
C GLY A 2 20.36 -15.09 0.92
N HIS A 3 19.40 -14.14 0.88
CA HIS A 3 19.30 -13.07 1.86
C HIS A 3 18.29 -13.40 2.96
N HIS A 4 18.65 -13.14 4.21
CA HIS A 4 17.72 -13.17 5.34
C HIS A 4 16.94 -11.87 5.39
N VAL A 5 15.63 -11.95 5.25
CA VAL A 5 14.74 -10.81 5.31
C VAL A 5 13.99 -10.80 6.64
N ILE A 6 13.97 -9.65 7.30
CA ILE A 6 13.19 -9.40 8.51
C ILE A 6 12.27 -8.23 8.20
N TRP A 7 11.00 -8.42 8.46
CA TRP A 7 10.01 -7.36 8.30
C TRP A 7 9.84 -6.59 9.61
N LEU A 8 9.90 -5.27 9.53
CA LEU A 8 9.60 -4.39 10.65
C LEU A 8 8.21 -3.78 10.44
N GLY A 9 7.27 -4.16 11.27
CA GLY A 9 5.87 -3.71 11.22
C GLY A 9 5.42 -2.97 12.48
N SER A 10 4.18 -2.49 12.48
CA SER A 10 3.51 -1.98 13.67
C SER A 10 2.68 -3.08 14.35
N GLN A 11 2.52 -2.98 15.66
CA GLN A 11 1.61 -3.86 16.41
C GLN A 11 0.16 -3.63 15.99
N ASP A 12 -0.67 -4.66 16.09
CA ASP A 12 -2.10 -4.67 15.74
C ASP A 12 -2.37 -4.26 14.28
N SER A 13 -1.43 -4.56 13.38
CA SER A 13 -1.49 -4.18 11.97
C SER A 13 -1.79 -5.34 11.02
N MET A 14 -2.00 -5.01 9.77
CA MET A 14 -2.21 -6.01 8.72
C MET A 14 -0.96 -6.88 8.51
N GLU A 15 0.22 -6.31 8.73
CA GLU A 15 1.50 -7.00 8.58
C GLU A 15 1.61 -8.21 9.52
N GLU A 16 1.06 -8.15 10.74
CA GLU A 16 1.07 -9.29 11.69
C GLU A 16 0.33 -10.51 11.16
N ARG A 17 -0.69 -10.30 10.33
CA ARG A 17 -1.48 -11.39 9.75
C ARG A 17 -0.90 -11.92 8.44
N ILE A 18 -0.31 -11.03 7.64
CA ILE A 18 0.09 -11.35 6.28
C ILE A 18 1.55 -11.82 6.20
N VAL A 19 2.47 -11.09 6.83
CA VAL A 19 3.92 -11.34 6.66
C VAL A 19 4.35 -12.75 7.07
N PRO A 20 3.86 -13.33 8.19
CA PRO A 20 4.22 -14.69 8.58
C PRO A 20 3.78 -15.76 7.57
N GLN A 21 2.69 -15.52 6.81
CA GLN A 21 2.21 -16.47 5.79
C GLN A 21 3.20 -16.69 4.66
N TYR A 22 4.13 -15.74 4.46
CA TYR A 22 5.21 -15.84 3.48
C TYR A 22 6.52 -16.38 4.07
N GLY A 23 6.50 -16.91 5.30
CA GLY A 23 7.70 -17.40 5.97
C GLY A 23 8.71 -16.30 6.34
N ILE A 24 8.29 -15.03 6.30
CA ILE A 24 9.14 -13.88 6.64
C ILE A 24 9.03 -13.61 8.14
N ARG A 25 10.16 -13.47 8.81
CA ARG A 25 10.20 -13.11 10.22
C ARG A 25 9.73 -11.67 10.42
N LEU A 26 8.74 -11.50 11.29
CA LEU A 26 8.20 -10.20 11.66
C LEU A 26 8.72 -9.79 13.04
N GLU A 27 9.23 -8.58 13.14
CA GLU A 27 9.48 -7.84 14.39
C GLU A 27 8.55 -6.62 14.41
N THR A 28 7.93 -6.32 15.55
CA THR A 28 6.94 -5.24 15.63
C THR A 28 7.39 -4.13 16.55
N LEU A 29 7.00 -2.91 16.22
CA LEU A 29 7.14 -1.74 17.06
C LEU A 29 5.79 -1.30 17.62
N ALA A 30 5.76 -0.94 18.89
CA ALA A 30 4.56 -0.41 19.55
C ALA A 30 4.27 1.03 19.09
N ILE A 31 3.87 1.19 17.81
CA ILE A 31 3.49 2.48 17.24
C ILE A 31 2.02 2.42 16.83
N LYS A 32 1.18 3.22 17.46
CA LYS A 32 -0.16 3.52 16.95
C LYS A 32 -0.06 4.77 16.08
N GLY A 33 -0.62 4.71 14.88
CA GLY A 33 -0.57 5.81 13.90
C GLY A 33 -0.89 7.17 14.55
N ILE A 34 -0.17 8.20 14.16
CA ILE A 34 -0.20 9.56 14.74
C ILE A 34 -1.51 10.30 14.37
N ARG A 35 -2.47 9.67 13.72
CA ARG A 35 -3.75 10.26 13.38
C ARG A 35 -4.63 10.42 14.63
N GLY A 36 -4.62 11.64 15.19
CA GLY A 36 -5.46 12.06 16.31
C GLY A 36 -5.03 13.42 16.88
N ASN A 37 -5.99 14.34 17.05
CA ASN A 37 -5.75 15.76 17.34
C ASN A 37 -5.69 16.09 18.85
N GLY A 38 -4.90 15.41 19.65
CA GLY A 38 -4.75 15.76 21.06
C GLY A 38 -3.40 16.46 21.35
N ILE A 39 -3.44 17.61 22.04
CA ILE A 39 -2.24 18.38 22.46
C ILE A 39 -1.31 17.50 23.31
N LYS A 40 -1.84 16.71 24.24
CA LYS A 40 -1.08 15.75 25.05
C LYS A 40 -0.29 14.76 24.18
N ARG A 41 -0.86 14.31 23.08
CA ARG A 41 -0.22 13.36 22.15
C ARG A 41 0.93 14.01 21.38
N LYS A 42 0.79 15.29 21.00
CA LYS A 42 1.89 16.06 20.36
C LYS A 42 3.08 16.27 21.30
N LEU A 43 2.84 16.54 22.58
CA LEU A 43 3.88 16.70 23.60
C LEU A 43 4.62 15.37 23.90
N MET A 44 3.94 14.23 23.79
CA MET A 44 4.55 12.91 24.01
C MET A 44 5.24 12.34 22.78
N LEU A 45 5.11 12.99 21.62
CA LEU A 45 5.66 12.52 20.35
C LEU A 45 7.19 12.28 20.41
N PRO A 46 8.02 13.21 20.95
CA PRO A 46 9.48 13.01 21.03
C PRO A 46 9.85 11.79 21.87
N PHE A 47 9.17 11.59 22.99
CA PHE A 47 9.42 10.46 23.88
C PHE A 47 9.01 9.13 23.26
N THR A 48 7.88 9.10 22.57
CA THR A 48 7.42 7.92 21.82
C THR A 48 8.39 7.59 20.69
N LEU A 49 8.82 8.61 19.93
CA LEU A 49 9.81 8.44 18.88
C LEU A 49 11.13 7.89 19.43
N TYR A 50 11.64 8.46 20.52
CA TYR A 50 12.87 7.98 21.17
C TYR A 50 12.77 6.50 21.55
N LYS A 51 11.67 6.10 22.25
CA LYS A 51 11.46 4.69 22.63
C LYS A 51 11.41 3.78 21.40
N THR A 52 10.72 4.20 20.36
CA THR A 52 10.55 3.42 19.14
C THR A 52 11.86 3.27 18.37
N VAL A 53 12.65 4.36 18.26
CA VAL A 53 13.98 4.32 17.65
C VAL A 53 14.91 3.39 18.43
N ARG A 54 14.90 3.44 19.77
CA ARG A 54 15.70 2.53 20.61
C ARG A 54 15.28 1.06 20.41
N ALA A 55 13.99 0.77 20.34
CA ALA A 55 13.50 -0.57 20.04
C ALA A 55 13.95 -1.04 18.64
N ALA A 56 13.85 -0.19 17.63
CA ALA A 56 14.33 -0.50 16.30
C ALA A 56 15.85 -0.73 16.26
N GLN A 57 16.65 0.04 17.01
CA GLN A 57 18.09 -0.19 17.14
C GLN A 57 18.41 -1.56 17.77
N GLN A 58 17.63 -1.99 18.78
CA GLN A 58 17.80 -3.31 19.38
C GLN A 58 17.52 -4.42 18.36
N ILE A 59 16.49 -4.26 17.53
CA ILE A 59 16.17 -5.19 16.44
C ILE A 59 17.30 -5.25 15.42
N ILE A 60 17.80 -4.10 14.97
CA ILE A 60 18.94 -4.00 14.04
C ILE A 60 20.16 -4.74 14.60
N LYS A 61 20.51 -4.52 15.87
CA LYS A 61 21.63 -5.18 16.53
C LYS A 61 21.41 -6.68 16.72
N LYS A 62 20.23 -7.09 17.20
CA LYS A 62 19.84 -8.49 17.43
C LYS A 62 20.02 -9.33 16.16
N HIS A 63 19.61 -8.79 15.03
CA HIS A 63 19.62 -9.47 13.76
C HIS A 63 20.81 -9.17 12.86
N ARG A 64 21.76 -8.35 13.33
CA ARG A 64 22.94 -7.92 12.57
C ARG A 64 22.54 -7.40 11.19
N VAL A 65 21.55 -6.50 11.16
CA VAL A 65 21.00 -5.97 9.91
C VAL A 65 22.06 -5.21 9.14
N GLU A 66 22.29 -5.57 7.88
CA GLU A 66 23.30 -4.97 7.00
C GLU A 66 22.73 -3.85 6.12
N CYS A 67 21.43 -3.84 5.88
CA CYS A 67 20.72 -2.83 5.09
C CYS A 67 19.28 -2.70 5.55
N VAL A 68 18.76 -1.48 5.60
CA VAL A 68 17.34 -1.20 5.87
C VAL A 68 16.69 -0.69 4.61
N ILE A 69 15.57 -1.31 4.19
CA ILE A 69 14.75 -0.86 3.06
C ILE A 69 13.45 -0.31 3.60
N GLY A 70 13.14 0.95 3.33
CA GLY A 70 11.92 1.62 3.73
C GLY A 70 10.93 1.79 2.59
N PHE A 71 9.68 1.34 2.79
CA PHE A 71 8.58 1.48 1.83
C PHE A 71 7.54 2.53 2.26
N GLY A 72 7.87 3.39 3.20
CA GLY A 72 6.92 4.36 3.76
C GLY A 72 6.10 3.79 4.93
N GLY A 73 5.13 4.57 5.39
CA GLY A 73 4.35 4.22 6.57
C GLY A 73 4.97 4.70 7.88
N PHE A 74 4.31 4.37 9.00
CA PHE A 74 4.67 4.92 10.33
C PHE A 74 5.94 4.31 10.93
N VAL A 75 6.23 3.06 10.65
CA VAL A 75 7.42 2.34 11.16
C VAL A 75 8.68 2.69 10.38
N THR A 76 8.53 3.14 9.14
CA THR A 76 9.67 3.44 8.25
C THR A 76 10.55 4.55 8.78
N PHE A 77 9.96 5.63 9.32
CA PHE A 77 10.75 6.74 9.83
C PHE A 77 11.60 6.36 11.06
N PRO A 78 11.04 5.81 12.16
CA PRO A 78 11.87 5.38 13.30
C PRO A 78 12.81 4.22 12.95
N GLY A 79 12.43 3.30 12.06
CA GLY A 79 13.32 2.24 11.59
C GLY A 79 14.52 2.78 10.80
N GLY A 80 14.28 3.72 9.89
CA GLY A 80 15.33 4.38 9.13
C GLY A 80 16.21 5.28 9.99
N LEU A 81 15.65 6.02 10.96
CA LEU A 81 16.45 6.82 11.90
C LEU A 81 17.32 5.92 12.77
N ALA A 82 16.80 4.79 13.24
CA ALA A 82 17.57 3.79 13.98
C ALA A 82 18.73 3.25 13.14
N ALA A 83 18.48 2.94 11.85
CA ALA A 83 19.52 2.51 10.92
C ALA A 83 20.62 3.56 10.77
N LYS A 84 20.25 4.84 10.56
CA LYS A 84 21.22 5.94 10.48
C LYS A 84 22.10 6.03 11.71
N ILE A 85 21.49 6.02 12.91
CA ILE A 85 22.22 6.11 14.18
C ILE A 85 23.15 4.89 14.38
N SER A 86 22.73 3.72 13.87
CA SER A 86 23.51 2.47 13.95
C SER A 86 24.55 2.31 12.84
N GLY A 87 24.70 3.27 11.93
CA GLY A 87 25.65 3.20 10.81
C GLY A 87 25.22 2.23 9.70
N VAL A 88 23.94 1.78 9.69
CA VAL A 88 23.41 0.83 8.70
C VAL A 88 22.87 1.60 7.49
N PRO A 89 23.26 1.24 6.26
CA PRO A 89 22.78 1.91 5.06
C PRO A 89 21.27 1.77 4.89
N ILE A 90 20.66 2.86 4.37
CA ILE A 90 19.23 2.95 4.13
C ILE A 90 18.99 3.04 2.64
N VAL A 91 18.04 2.24 2.14
CA VAL A 91 17.43 2.37 0.83
C VAL A 91 15.96 2.71 1.05
N ILE A 92 15.40 3.63 0.32
CA ILE A 92 13.96 3.89 0.34
C ILE A 92 13.35 3.65 -1.03
N HIS A 93 12.11 3.22 -1.03
CA HIS A 93 11.28 3.11 -2.23
C HIS A 93 9.95 3.82 -2.00
N GLU A 94 9.56 4.70 -2.92
CA GLU A 94 8.27 5.40 -2.91
C GLU A 94 7.36 4.87 -4.01
N GLN A 95 6.20 4.36 -3.62
CA GLN A 95 5.23 3.75 -4.52
C GLN A 95 4.22 4.74 -5.08
N ASN A 96 4.08 5.90 -4.46
CA ASN A 96 3.09 6.90 -4.81
C ASN A 96 3.69 8.01 -5.68
N ALA A 97 2.82 8.68 -6.44
CA ALA A 97 3.21 9.83 -7.25
C ALA A 97 3.68 11.03 -6.41
N VAL A 98 3.26 11.09 -5.14
CA VAL A 98 3.70 12.10 -4.16
C VAL A 98 4.36 11.39 -2.98
N ALA A 99 5.61 11.75 -2.73
CA ALA A 99 6.38 11.13 -1.67
C ALA A 99 5.77 11.40 -0.28
N GLY A 100 5.60 10.31 0.50
CA GLY A 100 5.17 10.38 1.88
C GLY A 100 6.18 11.07 2.78
N LEU A 101 5.71 11.63 3.92
CA LEU A 101 6.55 12.41 4.84
C LEU A 101 7.76 11.60 5.33
N SER A 102 7.57 10.34 5.71
CA SER A 102 8.65 9.44 6.17
C SER A 102 9.74 9.31 5.10
N ASN A 103 9.34 8.99 3.87
CA ASN A 103 10.28 8.82 2.75
C ASN A 103 10.99 10.13 2.41
N ARG A 104 10.29 11.27 2.40
CA ARG A 104 10.91 12.59 2.17
C ARG A 104 11.98 12.92 3.19
N GLN A 105 11.76 12.61 4.48
CA GLN A 105 12.77 12.87 5.52
C GLN A 105 13.95 11.90 5.41
N LEU A 106 13.70 10.62 5.18
CA LEU A 106 14.74 9.61 5.06
C LEU A 106 15.57 9.74 3.79
N ALA A 107 15.00 10.27 2.69
CA ALA A 107 15.71 10.53 1.44
C ALA A 107 16.99 11.32 1.61
N ARG A 108 17.04 12.22 2.62
CA ARG A 108 18.22 13.04 2.95
C ARG A 108 19.42 12.21 3.43
N TRP A 109 19.18 11.00 3.90
CA TRP A 109 20.20 10.13 4.52
C TRP A 109 20.29 8.77 3.80
N ALA A 110 19.37 8.49 2.90
CA ALA A 110 19.32 7.23 2.18
C ALA A 110 20.51 7.12 1.21
N LYS A 111 21.14 5.94 1.18
CA LYS A 111 22.18 5.61 0.19
C LYS A 111 21.61 5.49 -1.23
N ARG A 112 20.33 5.10 -1.34
CA ARG A 112 19.57 5.05 -2.60
C ARG A 112 18.14 5.49 -2.34
N VAL A 113 17.61 6.27 -3.27
CA VAL A 113 16.20 6.72 -3.31
C VAL A 113 15.61 6.17 -4.59
N LEU A 114 14.73 5.18 -4.44
CA LEU A 114 14.02 4.52 -5.52
C LEU A 114 12.57 5.00 -5.52
N TYR A 115 11.95 5.12 -6.68
CA TYR A 115 10.56 5.58 -6.79
C TYR A 115 9.89 5.07 -8.07
N ALA A 116 8.55 5.03 -8.03
CA ALA A 116 7.75 4.51 -9.11
C ALA A 116 7.30 5.57 -10.12
N PHE A 117 7.19 6.84 -9.69
CA PHE A 117 6.65 7.92 -10.51
C PHE A 117 7.64 9.10 -10.60
N PRO A 118 7.82 9.70 -11.80
CA PRO A 118 8.85 10.74 -12.02
C PRO A 118 8.74 11.96 -11.10
N LYS A 119 7.53 12.27 -10.61
CA LYS A 119 7.29 13.44 -9.76
C LYS A 119 7.48 13.16 -8.26
N ALA A 120 7.68 11.90 -7.84
CA ALA A 120 7.84 11.55 -6.42
C ALA A 120 9.12 12.12 -5.82
N PHE A 121 10.23 12.00 -6.56
CA PHE A 121 11.53 12.56 -6.25
C PHE A 121 12.24 13.02 -7.51
N GLN A 122 13.17 13.97 -7.36
CA GLN A 122 14.01 14.47 -8.45
C GLN A 122 15.45 13.96 -8.31
N HIS A 123 15.60 12.64 -8.10
CA HIS A 123 16.92 11.99 -8.02
C HIS A 123 17.23 11.23 -9.30
N GLU A 124 18.40 11.45 -9.87
CA GLU A 124 18.84 10.70 -11.04
C GLU A 124 18.95 9.20 -10.75
N GLY A 125 18.51 8.36 -11.70
CA GLY A 125 18.63 6.91 -11.62
C GLY A 125 17.73 6.22 -10.59
N GLY A 126 16.80 6.94 -9.95
CA GLY A 126 15.91 6.40 -8.93
C GLY A 126 14.55 5.91 -9.43
N LEU A 127 14.19 6.20 -10.67
CA LEU A 127 12.93 5.78 -11.29
C LEU A 127 13.02 4.30 -11.70
N VAL A 128 12.39 3.42 -10.92
CA VAL A 128 12.47 1.96 -11.11
C VAL A 128 11.10 1.28 -11.27
N GLY A 129 10.00 2.04 -11.15
CA GLY A 129 8.65 1.48 -11.12
C GLY A 129 8.27 0.86 -9.76
N ASN A 130 7.08 0.30 -9.67
CA ASN A 130 6.61 -0.43 -8.51
C ASN A 130 6.94 -1.92 -8.62
N PRO A 131 7.29 -2.59 -7.51
CA PRO A 131 7.38 -4.04 -7.50
C PRO A 131 5.98 -4.63 -7.70
N VAL A 132 5.75 -5.28 -8.82
CA VAL A 132 4.51 -5.98 -9.16
C VAL A 132 4.68 -7.46 -8.85
N ARG A 133 3.62 -8.11 -8.35
CA ARG A 133 3.62 -9.55 -8.12
C ARG A 133 3.91 -10.28 -9.43
N ALA A 134 4.75 -11.33 -9.35
CA ALA A 134 5.21 -12.06 -10.53
C ALA A 134 4.07 -12.71 -11.34
N ASP A 135 3.01 -13.18 -10.65
CA ASP A 135 1.82 -13.78 -11.25
C ASP A 135 1.00 -12.77 -12.06
N ILE A 136 0.95 -11.50 -11.62
CA ILE A 136 0.30 -10.41 -12.37
C ILE A 136 1.19 -9.94 -13.52
N ALA A 137 2.50 -9.82 -13.28
CA ALA A 137 3.46 -9.41 -14.31
C ALA A 137 3.60 -10.43 -15.44
N ALA A 138 3.28 -11.70 -15.17
CA ALA A 138 3.28 -12.78 -16.17
C ALA A 138 1.99 -12.86 -17.01
N LEU A 139 0.99 -12.02 -16.73
CA LEU A 139 -0.21 -11.96 -17.59
C LEU A 139 0.18 -11.47 -19.00
N PRO A 140 -0.47 -11.99 -20.05
CA PRO A 140 -0.28 -11.46 -21.39
C PRO A 140 -0.53 -9.95 -21.45
N VAL A 141 0.11 -9.28 -22.36
CA VAL A 141 -0.09 -7.82 -22.56
C VAL A 141 -1.56 -7.48 -22.84
N PRO A 142 -2.02 -6.26 -22.51
CA PRO A 142 -3.43 -5.90 -22.67
C PRO A 142 -3.97 -6.11 -24.09
N GLU A 143 -3.12 -5.86 -25.10
CA GLU A 143 -3.44 -6.01 -26.52
C GLU A 143 -3.88 -7.44 -26.81
N GLU A 144 -3.13 -8.44 -26.37
CA GLU A 144 -3.46 -9.86 -26.54
C GLU A 144 -4.70 -10.27 -25.74
N ARG A 145 -4.83 -9.77 -24.51
CA ARG A 145 -5.98 -10.11 -23.64
C ARG A 145 -7.29 -9.53 -24.11
N PHE A 146 -7.26 -8.41 -24.82
CA PHE A 146 -8.44 -7.67 -25.25
C PHE A 146 -8.82 -7.91 -26.71
N GLU A 147 -7.96 -8.55 -27.51
CA GLU A 147 -8.11 -8.72 -28.95
C GLU A 147 -9.45 -9.35 -29.37
N ASN A 148 -9.93 -10.33 -28.63
CA ASN A 148 -11.17 -11.06 -28.93
C ASN A 148 -12.32 -10.74 -27.99
N ARG A 149 -12.24 -9.66 -27.21
CA ARG A 149 -13.34 -9.29 -26.30
C ARG A 149 -14.50 -8.66 -27.09
N GLN A 150 -15.67 -9.25 -26.91
CA GLN A 150 -16.93 -8.76 -27.46
C GLN A 150 -17.94 -8.53 -26.34
N GLY A 151 -18.98 -7.73 -26.63
CA GLY A 151 -20.04 -7.43 -25.67
C GLY A 151 -19.75 -6.20 -24.81
N ARG A 152 -20.39 -6.12 -23.64
CA ARG A 152 -20.25 -4.98 -22.74
C ARG A 152 -18.84 -4.89 -22.17
N LEU A 153 -18.34 -3.67 -22.06
CA LEU A 153 -17.06 -3.38 -21.40
C LEU A 153 -17.08 -3.96 -19.97
N LYS A 154 -15.96 -4.59 -19.54
CA LYS A 154 -15.76 -5.03 -18.17
C LYS A 154 -14.91 -4.01 -17.43
N VAL A 155 -15.40 -3.53 -16.31
CA VAL A 155 -14.70 -2.53 -15.49
C VAL A 155 -14.43 -3.08 -14.09
N LEU A 156 -13.16 -3.10 -13.71
CA LEU A 156 -12.69 -3.46 -12.38
C LEU A 156 -12.42 -2.18 -11.57
N VAL A 157 -13.05 -2.06 -10.40
CA VAL A 157 -12.83 -0.95 -9.47
C VAL A 157 -12.16 -1.46 -8.20
N VAL A 158 -10.96 -0.96 -7.91
CA VAL A 158 -10.16 -1.36 -6.75
C VAL A 158 -9.63 -0.11 -6.03
N GLY A 159 -10.11 0.12 -4.83
CA GLY A 159 -9.68 1.23 -3.96
C GLY A 159 -8.65 0.83 -2.89
N GLY A 160 -7.96 -0.31 -3.07
CA GLY A 160 -7.07 -0.89 -2.06
C GLY A 160 -7.83 -1.68 -0.97
N SER A 161 -7.10 -2.28 -0.01
CA SER A 161 -7.67 -3.19 1.00
C SER A 161 -8.68 -2.54 1.95
N LEU A 162 -8.59 -1.23 2.16
CA LEU A 162 -9.53 -0.45 2.98
C LEU A 162 -10.66 0.16 2.14
N GLY A 163 -10.61 0.00 0.82
CA GLY A 163 -11.50 0.65 -0.14
C GLY A 163 -11.28 2.18 -0.20
N ALA A 164 -11.79 2.79 -1.26
CA ALA A 164 -11.78 4.24 -1.44
C ALA A 164 -13.22 4.77 -1.41
N ASP A 165 -13.61 5.48 -0.35
CA ASP A 165 -14.97 6.01 -0.20
C ASP A 165 -15.39 6.90 -1.37
N VAL A 166 -14.43 7.62 -1.96
CA VAL A 166 -14.67 8.42 -3.15
C VAL A 166 -15.11 7.52 -4.33
N LEU A 167 -14.42 6.40 -4.57
CA LEU A 167 -14.80 5.47 -5.63
C LEU A 167 -16.14 4.82 -5.33
N ASN A 168 -16.34 4.33 -4.10
CA ASN A 168 -17.58 3.68 -3.69
C ASN A 168 -18.81 4.57 -3.89
N LYS A 169 -18.68 5.88 -3.66
CA LYS A 169 -19.77 6.85 -3.84
C LYS A 169 -19.93 7.34 -5.28
N THR A 170 -18.81 7.61 -5.96
CA THR A 170 -18.86 8.30 -7.26
C THR A 170 -19.12 7.34 -8.41
N VAL A 171 -18.60 6.11 -8.37
CA VAL A 171 -18.75 5.15 -9.47
C VAL A 171 -20.23 4.75 -9.70
N PRO A 172 -21.04 4.38 -8.68
CA PRO A 172 -22.45 4.10 -8.87
C PRO A 172 -23.21 5.29 -9.50
N GLN A 173 -22.94 6.51 -9.01
CA GLN A 173 -23.57 7.73 -9.53
C GLN A 173 -23.19 8.01 -10.99
N ALA A 174 -21.93 7.83 -11.35
CA ALA A 174 -21.45 8.02 -12.72
C ALA A 174 -22.10 7.02 -13.69
N LEU A 175 -22.26 5.77 -13.26
CA LEU A 175 -22.91 4.74 -14.08
C LEU A 175 -24.43 4.96 -14.24
N ALA A 176 -25.06 5.53 -13.23
CA ALA A 176 -26.49 5.90 -13.32
C ALA A 176 -26.78 6.97 -14.40
N LEU A 177 -25.77 7.79 -14.76
CA LEU A 177 -25.88 8.76 -15.84
C LEU A 177 -25.83 8.15 -17.24
N LEU A 178 -25.37 6.89 -17.35
CA LEU A 178 -25.31 6.19 -18.63
C LEU A 178 -26.65 5.47 -18.91
N PRO A 179 -27.09 5.45 -20.17
CA PRO A 179 -28.20 4.60 -20.55
C PRO A 179 -27.85 3.13 -20.28
N GLU A 180 -28.85 2.31 -19.95
CA GLU A 180 -28.66 0.93 -19.45
C GLU A 180 -27.84 0.06 -20.42
N GLU A 181 -28.07 0.21 -21.71
CA GLU A 181 -27.37 -0.51 -22.77
C GLU A 181 -25.88 -0.15 -22.88
N ALA A 182 -25.49 1.06 -22.43
CA ALA A 182 -24.11 1.53 -22.42
C ALA A 182 -23.35 1.22 -21.12
N ARG A 183 -24.06 0.71 -20.09
CA ARG A 183 -23.44 0.40 -18.79
C ARG A 183 -22.52 -0.81 -18.91
N PRO A 184 -21.27 -0.70 -18.40
CA PRO A 184 -20.33 -1.82 -18.37
C PRO A 184 -20.75 -2.89 -17.36
N GLN A 185 -20.15 -4.08 -17.48
CA GLN A 185 -20.18 -5.07 -16.41
C GLN A 185 -19.19 -4.63 -15.33
N MET A 186 -19.69 -4.46 -14.10
CA MET A 186 -18.91 -3.92 -13.00
C MET A 186 -18.46 -5.02 -12.04
N TYR A 187 -17.17 -5.02 -11.67
CA TYR A 187 -16.62 -5.75 -10.54
C TYR A 187 -15.97 -4.77 -9.59
N HIS A 188 -16.56 -4.55 -8.40
CA HIS A 188 -16.19 -3.46 -7.50
C HIS A 188 -15.80 -3.97 -6.12
N GLN A 189 -14.55 -3.75 -5.72
CA GLN A 189 -14.06 -4.02 -4.38
C GLN A 189 -14.34 -2.84 -3.46
N SER A 190 -15.27 -3.00 -2.53
CA SER A 190 -15.69 -1.97 -1.57
C SER A 190 -14.65 -1.62 -0.51
N GLY A 191 -13.83 -2.59 -0.10
CA GLY A 191 -12.99 -2.52 1.09
C GLY A 191 -13.72 -2.96 2.37
N ARG A 192 -12.93 -3.19 3.44
CA ARG A 192 -13.42 -3.77 4.70
C ARG A 192 -14.61 -3.03 5.27
N ASN A 193 -15.65 -3.78 5.66
CA ASN A 193 -16.90 -3.31 6.30
C ASN A 193 -17.69 -2.28 5.47
N LYS A 194 -17.52 -2.24 4.14
CA LYS A 194 -18.21 -1.27 3.28
C LYS A 194 -19.09 -1.92 2.20
N LEU A 195 -19.11 -3.24 2.12
CA LEU A 195 -19.85 -3.97 1.07
C LEU A 195 -21.33 -3.65 1.10
N GLY A 196 -21.97 -3.69 2.27
CA GLY A 196 -23.42 -3.42 2.39
C GLY A 196 -23.82 -2.02 1.92
N ASN A 197 -23.01 -1.00 2.24
CA ASN A 197 -23.27 0.37 1.80
C ASN A 197 -23.07 0.50 0.28
N LEU A 198 -22.01 -0.09 -0.27
CA LEU A 198 -21.77 -0.06 -1.71
C LEU A 198 -22.88 -0.74 -2.50
N GLN A 199 -23.34 -1.90 -2.05
CA GLN A 199 -24.43 -2.61 -2.69
C GLN A 199 -25.73 -1.78 -2.66
N ALA A 200 -26.05 -1.20 -1.50
CA ALA A 200 -27.22 -0.33 -1.35
C ALA A 200 -27.17 0.91 -2.27
N ASP A 201 -25.97 1.50 -2.46
CA ASP A 201 -25.80 2.64 -3.38
C ASP A 201 -26.06 2.24 -4.84
N TYR A 202 -25.61 1.04 -5.27
CA TYR A 202 -25.90 0.51 -6.61
C TYR A 202 -27.38 0.20 -6.80
N ASP A 203 -28.00 -0.48 -5.82
CA ASP A 203 -29.41 -0.88 -5.87
C ASP A 203 -30.34 0.33 -5.93
N ALA A 204 -30.06 1.37 -5.11
CA ALA A 204 -30.83 2.62 -5.08
C ALA A 204 -30.81 3.38 -6.43
N LEU A 205 -29.74 3.19 -7.21
CA LEU A 205 -29.57 3.84 -8.51
C LEU A 205 -29.99 2.95 -9.69
N GLY A 206 -30.47 1.73 -9.43
CA GLY A 206 -30.85 0.77 -10.47
C GLY A 206 -29.67 0.37 -11.36
N VAL A 207 -28.46 0.28 -10.79
CA VAL A 207 -27.25 -0.11 -11.51
C VAL A 207 -26.79 -1.48 -11.04
N GLN A 208 -26.62 -2.42 -11.97
CA GLN A 208 -26.12 -3.75 -11.66
C GLN A 208 -24.60 -3.74 -11.51
N ALA A 209 -24.09 -4.31 -10.42
CA ALA A 209 -22.67 -4.48 -10.18
C ALA A 209 -22.40 -5.74 -9.32
N GLU A 210 -21.33 -6.44 -9.61
CA GLU A 210 -20.80 -7.46 -8.73
C GLU A 210 -19.92 -6.78 -7.68
N CYS A 211 -20.38 -6.72 -6.43
CA CYS A 211 -19.69 -6.07 -5.33
C CYS A 211 -19.07 -7.11 -4.40
N VAL A 212 -17.81 -6.90 -4.02
CA VAL A 212 -17.10 -7.76 -3.06
C VAL A 212 -16.36 -6.90 -2.03
N GLU A 213 -16.19 -7.42 -0.83
CA GLU A 213 -15.42 -6.72 0.20
C GLU A 213 -13.93 -6.70 -0.14
N PHE A 214 -13.41 -7.82 -0.63
CA PHE A 214 -12.00 -7.99 -0.99
C PHE A 214 -11.84 -9.02 -2.11
N ILE A 215 -10.99 -8.72 -3.09
CA ILE A 215 -10.64 -9.61 -4.19
C ILE A 215 -9.40 -10.40 -3.80
N THR A 216 -9.55 -11.71 -3.60
CA THR A 216 -8.44 -12.60 -3.26
C THR A 216 -7.65 -13.02 -4.49
N ASP A 217 -8.33 -13.30 -5.59
CA ASP A 217 -7.72 -13.65 -6.87
C ASP A 217 -7.66 -12.43 -7.81
N MET A 218 -6.65 -11.59 -7.58
CA MET A 218 -6.40 -10.43 -8.44
C MET A 218 -5.96 -10.82 -9.85
N VAL A 219 -5.33 -11.99 -10.03
CA VAL A 219 -4.89 -12.45 -11.36
C VAL A 219 -6.10 -12.68 -12.26
N SER A 220 -7.12 -13.39 -11.76
CA SER A 220 -8.37 -13.59 -12.49
C SER A 220 -9.14 -12.29 -12.71
N ALA A 221 -9.11 -11.38 -11.74
CA ALA A 221 -9.76 -10.08 -11.89
C ALA A 221 -9.12 -9.18 -12.97
N TYR A 222 -7.81 -9.35 -13.22
CA TYR A 222 -7.09 -8.63 -14.29
C TYR A 222 -7.19 -9.32 -15.66
N ARG A 223 -7.59 -10.59 -15.73
CA ARG A 223 -7.85 -11.31 -17.00
C ARG A 223 -9.11 -10.84 -17.67
#